data_4be227e11c3d761944c50af49e90171e
#
_entry.id   4be227e11c3d761944c50af49e90171e
#
_cell.length_a   1.000
_cell.length_b   1.000
_cell.length_c   1.000
_cell.angle_alpha   90.00
_cell.angle_beta   90.00
_cell.angle_gamma   90.00
#
_symmetry.space_group_name_H-M   'P 1'
#
loop_
_entity.id
_entity.type
_entity.pdbx_description
1 polymer ?
#
loop_
_entity_poly.entity_id
_entity_poly.type
_entity_poly.pdbx_seq_one_letter_code
_entity_poly.pdbx_strand_id
1 'polypeptide(L)'
;PTFDVEVAFPKTFPENVLADVIAANGLKQLHTAETEKYAHVTFFLNGGIEEPKEGEERVLVASPKVATYDLQPEMSAPEVTEKLVAAINEDRADFYIVNFANPDMVGHTGVIPAAVAAIEAVDAGVSQVLAALERKGGTALITADHGNADHMFDVASDGSKHPFTAHTTNRVPFIIVDEKAQLTGIEDGRLSDIAPTMLTLSLIHISEPTR
;
A
#
# COMPACT_ATOMS: atom_id res chain seq x y z
N PRO A 1 -0.04 -29.90 3.40
CA PRO A 1 -0.37 -31.00 4.32
C PRO A 1 -1.39 -30.50 5.33
N THR A 2 -2.57 -31.13 5.38
CA THR A 2 -3.58 -30.90 6.41
C THR A 2 -3.17 -31.72 7.62
N PHE A 3 -2.93 -31.03 8.72
CA PHE A 3 -2.71 -31.71 10.02
C PHE A 3 -4.08 -31.97 10.64
N ASP A 4 -4.24 -33.18 11.22
CA ASP A 4 -5.43 -33.53 12.02
C ASP A 4 -5.25 -32.95 13.44
N VAL A 5 -5.63 -31.69 13.58
CA VAL A 5 -5.53 -30.93 14.84
C VAL A 5 -6.79 -30.10 15.06
N GLU A 6 -7.18 -29.94 16.32
CA GLU A 6 -8.23 -29.01 16.70
C GLU A 6 -7.73 -27.56 16.53
N VAL A 7 -8.53 -26.71 15.87
CA VAL A 7 -8.20 -25.30 15.63
C VAL A 7 -9.04 -24.44 16.57
N ALA A 8 -8.40 -23.81 17.55
CA ALA A 8 -9.07 -22.96 18.53
C ALA A 8 -9.70 -21.70 17.88
N PHE A 9 -9.04 -21.14 16.85
CA PHE A 9 -9.50 -19.98 16.09
C PHE A 9 -9.47 -20.32 14.60
N PRO A 10 -10.59 -20.81 14.04
CA PRO A 10 -10.66 -21.14 12.63
C PRO A 10 -10.46 -19.88 11.77
N LYS A 11 -9.86 -20.04 10.60
CA LYS A 11 -9.70 -18.95 9.65
C LYS A 11 -11.07 -18.47 9.19
N THR A 12 -11.32 -17.19 9.35
CA THR A 12 -12.50 -16.52 8.79
C THR A 12 -12.07 -15.62 7.63
N PHE A 13 -12.88 -15.53 6.62
CA PHE A 13 -12.67 -14.66 5.47
C PHE A 13 -13.64 -13.48 5.58
N PRO A 14 -13.15 -12.23 5.65
CA PRO A 14 -14.02 -11.07 5.64
C PRO A 14 -14.79 -10.99 4.32
N GLU A 15 -16.08 -10.66 4.44
CA GLU A 15 -16.94 -10.36 3.29
C GLU A 15 -16.92 -8.86 2.98
N ASN A 16 -17.24 -8.50 1.75
CA ASN A 16 -17.31 -7.11 1.29
C ASN A 16 -15.99 -6.34 1.48
N VAL A 17 -14.87 -6.98 1.17
CA VAL A 17 -13.59 -6.26 1.09
C VAL A 17 -13.64 -5.23 -0.05
N LEU A 18 -12.71 -4.26 -0.04
CA LEU A 18 -12.69 -3.18 -1.03
C LEU A 18 -12.85 -3.69 -2.47
N ALA A 19 -12.12 -4.75 -2.82
CA ALA A 19 -12.16 -5.34 -4.15
C ALA A 19 -13.53 -5.93 -4.51
N ASP A 20 -14.28 -6.49 -3.55
CA ASP A 20 -15.64 -6.97 -3.77
C ASP A 20 -16.60 -5.81 -4.06
N VAL A 21 -16.47 -4.71 -3.33
CA VAL A 21 -17.33 -3.52 -3.51
C VAL A 21 -17.09 -2.88 -4.87
N ILE A 22 -15.82 -2.74 -5.29
CA ILE A 22 -15.46 -2.21 -6.61
C ILE A 22 -16.06 -3.11 -7.71
N ALA A 23 -15.86 -4.42 -7.62
CA ALA A 23 -16.40 -5.40 -8.57
C ALA A 23 -17.93 -5.37 -8.64
N ALA A 24 -18.61 -5.33 -7.48
CA ALA A 24 -20.07 -5.27 -7.40
C ALA A 24 -20.67 -4.01 -8.05
N ASN A 25 -19.89 -2.94 -8.21
CA ASN A 25 -20.28 -1.73 -8.93
C ASN A 25 -19.88 -1.75 -10.42
N GLY A 26 -19.36 -2.88 -10.92
CA GLY A 26 -18.95 -3.04 -12.32
C GLY A 26 -17.72 -2.23 -12.71
N LEU A 27 -16.92 -1.82 -11.73
CA LEU A 27 -15.73 -1.00 -11.92
C LEU A 27 -14.48 -1.89 -11.98
N LYS A 28 -13.46 -1.38 -12.66
CA LYS A 28 -12.17 -2.07 -12.82
C LYS A 28 -11.18 -1.59 -11.78
N GLN A 29 -10.31 -2.51 -11.36
CA GLN A 29 -9.24 -2.22 -10.40
C GLN A 29 -7.93 -2.84 -10.87
N LEU A 30 -6.82 -2.15 -10.64
CA LEU A 30 -5.47 -2.62 -10.93
C LEU A 30 -4.62 -2.57 -9.68
N HIS A 31 -4.09 -3.74 -9.29
CA HIS A 31 -3.23 -3.89 -8.14
C HIS A 31 -1.79 -4.14 -8.58
N THR A 32 -0.84 -3.36 -8.08
CA THR A 32 0.57 -3.47 -8.44
C THR A 32 1.49 -3.35 -7.24
N ALA A 33 2.51 -4.17 -7.24
CA ALA A 33 3.63 -4.11 -6.31
C ALA A 33 4.81 -4.91 -6.86
N GLU A 34 5.96 -4.75 -6.26
CA GLU A 34 7.05 -5.71 -6.46
C GLU A 34 6.87 -6.96 -5.58
N THR A 35 7.66 -8.02 -5.85
CA THR A 35 7.50 -9.36 -5.26
C THR A 35 7.30 -9.34 -3.74
N GLU A 36 8.08 -8.54 -3.01
CA GLU A 36 8.06 -8.50 -1.54
C GLU A 36 6.72 -8.01 -0.96
N LYS A 37 5.98 -7.21 -1.71
CA LYS A 37 4.70 -6.63 -1.28
C LYS A 37 3.50 -7.02 -2.14
N TYR A 38 3.69 -7.96 -3.08
CA TYR A 38 2.62 -8.39 -3.97
C TYR A 38 1.42 -8.99 -3.21
N ALA A 39 1.68 -9.84 -2.21
CA ALA A 39 0.63 -10.42 -1.39
C ALA A 39 -0.16 -9.36 -0.59
N HIS A 40 0.45 -8.21 -0.26
CA HIS A 40 -0.21 -7.14 0.49
C HIS A 40 -1.30 -6.45 -0.33
N VAL A 41 -1.08 -6.28 -1.63
CA VAL A 41 -2.07 -5.66 -2.54
C VAL A 41 -2.98 -6.68 -3.23
N THR A 42 -2.80 -7.98 -3.00
CA THR A 42 -3.61 -9.05 -3.59
C THR A 42 -4.25 -9.91 -2.50
N PHE A 43 -3.57 -10.96 -2.06
CA PHE A 43 -4.08 -11.95 -1.11
C PHE A 43 -4.63 -11.33 0.18
N PHE A 44 -3.85 -10.44 0.85
CA PHE A 44 -4.28 -9.83 2.11
C PHE A 44 -5.38 -8.79 1.90
N LEU A 45 -5.26 -7.95 0.87
CA LEU A 45 -6.29 -6.97 0.54
C LEU A 45 -7.61 -7.62 0.16
N ASN A 46 -7.57 -8.79 -0.50
CA ASN A 46 -8.73 -9.58 -0.88
C ASN A 46 -9.25 -10.50 0.26
N GLY A 47 -8.88 -10.20 1.50
CA GLY A 47 -9.39 -10.93 2.68
C GLY A 47 -8.87 -12.36 2.79
N GLY A 48 -7.72 -12.68 2.21
CA GLY A 48 -7.12 -14.01 2.21
C GLY A 48 -7.59 -14.91 1.08
N ILE A 49 -8.15 -14.34 0.02
CA ILE A 49 -8.55 -15.01 -1.21
C ILE A 49 -7.47 -14.77 -2.28
N GLU A 50 -6.93 -15.86 -2.86
CA GLU A 50 -5.87 -15.77 -3.86
C GLU A 50 -6.41 -15.38 -5.24
N GLU A 51 -7.61 -15.83 -5.58
CA GLU A 51 -8.22 -15.58 -6.87
C GLU A 51 -8.53 -14.09 -7.05
N PRO A 52 -8.19 -13.49 -8.21
CA PRO A 52 -8.58 -12.11 -8.52
C PRO A 52 -10.10 -11.94 -8.49
N LYS A 53 -10.57 -10.79 -8.04
CA LYS A 53 -11.97 -10.42 -8.12
C LYS A 53 -12.35 -10.03 -9.55
N GLU A 54 -13.65 -9.98 -9.85
CA GLU A 54 -14.11 -9.52 -11.15
C GLU A 54 -13.60 -8.08 -11.43
N GLY A 55 -13.06 -7.87 -12.64
CA GLY A 55 -12.48 -6.58 -13.01
C GLY A 55 -11.12 -6.27 -12.36
N GLU A 56 -10.54 -7.20 -11.58
CA GLU A 56 -9.22 -7.03 -10.96
C GLU A 56 -8.11 -7.46 -11.91
N GLU A 57 -7.22 -6.53 -12.23
CA GLU A 57 -5.97 -6.77 -12.93
C GLU A 57 -4.80 -6.69 -11.94
N ARG A 58 -3.79 -7.53 -12.12
CA ARG A 58 -2.61 -7.60 -11.27
C ARG A 58 -1.35 -7.38 -12.09
N VAL A 59 -0.49 -6.47 -11.63
CA VAL A 59 0.81 -6.18 -12.24
C VAL A 59 1.90 -6.43 -11.23
N LEU A 60 2.57 -7.58 -11.36
CA LEU A 60 3.73 -7.93 -10.54
C LEU A 60 5.02 -7.45 -11.20
N VAL A 61 5.88 -6.81 -10.41
CA VAL A 61 7.25 -6.46 -10.74
C VAL A 61 8.19 -7.34 -9.90
N ALA A 62 9.24 -7.89 -10.52
CA ALA A 62 10.21 -8.70 -9.78
C ALA A 62 11.05 -7.80 -8.87
N SER A 63 11.18 -8.16 -7.58
CA SER A 63 12.13 -7.51 -6.68
C SER A 63 13.60 -7.82 -7.08
N PRO A 64 14.54 -6.90 -6.81
CA PRO A 64 15.94 -7.13 -7.15
C PRO A 64 16.52 -8.31 -6.34
N LYS A 65 17.40 -9.07 -6.99
CA LYS A 65 18.06 -10.24 -6.39
C LYS A 65 19.35 -9.80 -5.69
N VAL A 66 19.22 -9.14 -4.55
CA VAL A 66 20.32 -8.71 -3.70
C VAL A 66 20.29 -9.44 -2.35
N ALA A 67 21.40 -9.48 -1.63
CA ALA A 67 21.47 -10.14 -0.33
C ALA A 67 20.61 -9.41 0.73
N THR A 68 20.67 -8.08 0.73
CA THR A 68 19.89 -7.19 1.57
C THR A 68 19.56 -5.93 0.78
N TYR A 69 18.41 -5.31 1.05
CA TYR A 69 17.89 -4.20 0.22
C TYR A 69 18.58 -2.85 0.46
N ASP A 70 19.44 -2.72 1.47
CA ASP A 70 20.33 -1.57 1.63
C ASP A 70 21.40 -1.47 0.52
N LEU A 71 21.67 -2.59 -0.19
CA LEU A 71 22.57 -2.63 -1.35
C LEU A 71 21.93 -2.08 -2.63
N GLN A 72 20.60 -2.02 -2.68
CA GLN A 72 19.83 -1.47 -3.79
C GLN A 72 18.53 -0.84 -3.23
N PRO A 73 18.62 0.33 -2.56
CA PRO A 73 17.49 0.91 -1.81
C PRO A 73 16.33 1.40 -2.70
N GLU A 74 16.57 1.72 -3.97
CA GLU A 74 15.52 2.02 -4.94
C GLU A 74 14.67 0.79 -5.26
N MET A 75 15.15 -0.41 -4.98
CA MET A 75 14.49 -1.69 -5.26
C MET A 75 13.88 -1.70 -6.68
N SER A 76 12.62 -2.05 -6.83
CA SER A 76 11.92 -2.00 -8.12
C SER A 76 10.91 -0.85 -8.22
N ALA A 77 10.97 0.15 -7.32
CA ALA A 77 10.07 1.29 -7.35
C ALA A 77 10.03 2.03 -8.69
N PRO A 78 11.14 2.23 -9.43
CA PRO A 78 11.10 2.86 -10.75
C PRO A 78 10.25 2.07 -11.76
N GLU A 79 10.39 0.74 -11.82
CA GLU A 79 9.61 -0.10 -12.74
C GLU A 79 8.13 -0.21 -12.32
N VAL A 80 7.86 -0.29 -11.02
CA VAL A 80 6.48 -0.24 -10.47
C VAL A 80 5.82 1.07 -10.88
N THR A 81 6.52 2.19 -10.74
CA THR A 81 6.05 3.52 -11.11
C THR A 81 5.77 3.62 -12.60
N GLU A 82 6.70 3.18 -13.45
CA GLU A 82 6.56 3.19 -14.92
C GLU A 82 5.28 2.45 -15.36
N LYS A 83 5.10 1.22 -14.85
CA LYS A 83 3.94 0.38 -15.19
C LYS A 83 2.62 0.99 -14.69
N LEU A 84 2.62 1.54 -13.46
CA LEU A 84 1.44 2.19 -12.91
C LEU A 84 1.07 3.46 -13.70
N VAL A 85 2.03 4.31 -14.00
CA VAL A 85 1.83 5.54 -14.79
C VAL A 85 1.32 5.20 -16.19
N ALA A 86 1.86 4.16 -16.83
CA ALA A 86 1.37 3.69 -18.12
C ALA A 86 -0.09 3.23 -18.03
N ALA A 87 -0.44 2.44 -17.03
CA ALA A 87 -1.81 1.96 -16.81
C ALA A 87 -2.80 3.10 -16.56
N ILE A 88 -2.42 4.13 -15.78
CA ILE A 88 -3.23 5.34 -15.55
C ILE A 88 -3.44 6.10 -16.85
N ASN A 89 -2.38 6.33 -17.62
CA ASN A 89 -2.48 7.06 -18.90
C ASN A 89 -3.36 6.33 -19.93
N GLU A 90 -3.40 5.00 -19.89
CA GLU A 90 -4.20 4.14 -20.76
C GLU A 90 -5.63 3.91 -20.27
N ASP A 91 -6.02 4.50 -19.11
CA ASP A 91 -7.34 4.32 -18.47
C ASP A 91 -7.70 2.83 -18.25
N ARG A 92 -6.72 2.01 -17.81
CA ARG A 92 -6.91 0.56 -17.68
C ARG A 92 -7.87 0.17 -16.57
N ALA A 93 -7.99 1.01 -15.54
CA ALA A 93 -8.86 0.78 -14.40
C ALA A 93 -9.45 2.08 -13.87
N ASP A 94 -10.49 1.95 -13.05
CA ASP A 94 -11.10 3.05 -12.30
C ASP A 94 -10.40 3.26 -10.95
N PHE A 95 -9.85 2.17 -10.37
CA PHE A 95 -9.10 2.16 -9.11
C PHE A 95 -7.71 1.56 -9.32
N TYR A 96 -6.72 2.22 -8.76
CA TYR A 96 -5.32 1.77 -8.77
C TYR A 96 -4.84 1.60 -7.33
N ILE A 97 -4.27 0.44 -7.02
CA ILE A 97 -3.71 0.14 -5.71
C ILE A 97 -2.24 -0.23 -5.89
N VAL A 98 -1.36 0.48 -5.23
CA VAL A 98 0.09 0.25 -5.28
C VAL A 98 0.67 0.16 -3.88
N ASN A 99 1.63 -0.72 -3.69
CA ASN A 99 2.50 -0.74 -2.52
C ASN A 99 3.96 -0.59 -2.97
N PHE A 100 4.63 0.42 -2.45
CA PHE A 100 6.07 0.61 -2.58
C PHE A 100 6.77 -0.06 -1.39
N ALA A 101 7.52 -1.11 -1.65
CA ALA A 101 8.14 -1.96 -0.63
C ALA A 101 9.31 -1.28 0.10
N ASN A 102 9.89 -0.25 -0.49
CA ASN A 102 11.18 0.31 -0.10
C ASN A 102 11.30 0.74 1.37
N PRO A 103 10.38 1.55 1.94
CA PRO A 103 10.55 2.04 3.31
C PRO A 103 10.58 0.91 4.33
N ASP A 104 9.77 -0.12 4.12
CA ASP A 104 9.71 -1.27 5.00
C ASP A 104 10.92 -2.19 4.80
N MET A 105 11.17 -2.65 3.59
CA MET A 105 12.20 -3.63 3.30
C MET A 105 13.62 -3.11 3.58
N VAL A 106 13.89 -1.85 3.26
CA VAL A 106 15.17 -1.19 3.57
C VAL A 106 15.23 -0.81 5.05
N GLY A 107 14.11 -0.39 5.66
CA GLY A 107 14.02 -0.08 7.08
C GLY A 107 14.46 -1.26 7.96
N HIS A 108 14.10 -2.48 7.60
CA HIS A 108 14.53 -3.70 8.30
C HIS A 108 16.05 -3.92 8.31
N THR A 109 16.81 -3.24 7.48
CA THR A 109 18.28 -3.36 7.46
C THR A 109 18.96 -2.54 8.55
N GLY A 110 18.28 -1.53 9.11
CA GLY A 110 18.84 -0.58 10.08
C GLY A 110 19.84 0.42 9.48
N VAL A 111 19.98 0.47 8.15
CA VAL A 111 20.94 1.33 7.45
C VAL A 111 20.28 2.65 7.05
N ILE A 112 20.40 3.69 7.89
CA ILE A 112 19.74 4.99 7.70
C ILE A 112 20.02 5.62 6.33
N PRO A 113 21.26 5.70 5.82
CA PRO A 113 21.50 6.30 4.49
C PRO A 113 20.75 5.56 3.36
N ALA A 114 20.64 4.23 3.46
CA ALA A 114 19.86 3.44 2.50
C ALA A 114 18.36 3.71 2.64
N ALA A 115 17.84 3.83 3.85
CA ALA A 115 16.44 4.19 4.08
C ALA A 115 16.10 5.56 3.51
N VAL A 116 17.00 6.55 3.64
CA VAL A 116 16.82 7.86 3.01
C VAL A 116 16.73 7.73 1.49
N ALA A 117 17.66 7.01 0.85
CA ALA A 117 17.64 6.78 -0.59
C ALA A 117 16.38 6.01 -1.04
N ALA A 118 15.91 5.06 -0.22
CA ALA A 118 14.66 4.34 -0.45
C ALA A 118 13.44 5.27 -0.47
N ILE A 119 13.35 6.18 0.51
CA ILE A 119 12.26 7.18 0.58
C ILE A 119 12.33 8.16 -0.60
N GLU A 120 13.53 8.64 -0.96
CA GLU A 120 13.72 9.52 -2.13
C GLU A 120 13.27 8.84 -3.44
N ALA A 121 13.54 7.55 -3.60
CA ALA A 121 13.08 6.78 -4.76
C ALA A 121 11.54 6.66 -4.80
N VAL A 122 10.90 6.42 -3.64
CA VAL A 122 9.44 6.37 -3.53
C VAL A 122 8.83 7.74 -3.79
N ASP A 123 9.38 8.82 -3.24
CA ASP A 123 8.91 10.20 -3.44
C ASP A 123 8.92 10.57 -4.93
N ALA A 124 10.00 10.23 -5.64
CA ALA A 124 10.11 10.42 -7.08
C ALA A 124 9.05 9.62 -7.86
N GLY A 125 8.75 8.40 -7.42
CA GLY A 125 7.68 7.57 -7.99
C GLY A 125 6.30 8.15 -7.74
N VAL A 126 6.00 8.51 -6.50
CA VAL A 126 4.73 9.15 -6.11
C VAL A 126 4.50 10.43 -6.91
N SER A 127 5.52 11.28 -7.08
CA SER A 127 5.42 12.50 -7.88
C SER A 127 4.98 12.23 -9.32
N GLN A 128 5.51 11.18 -9.96
CA GLN A 128 5.12 10.79 -11.32
C GLN A 128 3.68 10.25 -11.38
N VAL A 129 3.28 9.47 -10.37
CA VAL A 129 1.90 8.95 -10.26
C VAL A 129 0.91 10.09 -10.09
N LEU A 130 1.21 11.04 -9.19
CA LEU A 130 0.36 12.22 -8.97
C LEU A 130 0.22 13.05 -10.24
N ALA A 131 1.30 13.30 -10.97
CA ALA A 131 1.25 14.00 -12.25
C ALA A 131 0.42 13.27 -13.32
N ALA A 132 0.39 11.93 -13.30
CA ALA A 132 -0.47 11.14 -14.19
C ALA A 132 -1.94 11.25 -13.78
N LEU A 133 -2.25 11.16 -12.49
CA LEU A 133 -3.60 11.31 -11.95
C LEU A 133 -4.17 12.71 -12.19
N GLU A 134 -3.37 13.77 -11.99
CA GLU A 134 -3.77 15.15 -12.26
C GLU A 134 -4.24 15.31 -13.69
N ARG A 135 -3.49 14.80 -14.70
CA ARG A 135 -3.90 14.83 -16.10
C ARG A 135 -5.22 14.13 -16.38
N LYS A 136 -5.55 13.12 -15.57
CA LYS A 136 -6.80 12.33 -15.66
C LYS A 136 -7.92 12.88 -14.77
N GLY A 137 -7.63 13.86 -13.93
CA GLY A 137 -8.57 14.39 -12.93
C GLY A 137 -8.88 13.37 -11.84
N GLY A 138 -7.91 12.52 -11.53
CA GLY A 138 -8.02 11.48 -10.49
C GLY A 138 -7.61 11.99 -9.12
N THR A 139 -8.00 11.24 -8.08
CA THR A 139 -7.70 11.49 -6.68
C THR A 139 -6.66 10.48 -6.19
N ALA A 140 -5.75 10.87 -5.31
CA ALA A 140 -4.83 9.96 -4.65
C ALA A 140 -5.02 9.99 -3.13
N LEU A 141 -4.95 8.79 -2.52
CA LEU A 141 -4.80 8.60 -1.09
C LEU A 141 -3.43 7.97 -0.84
N ILE A 142 -2.60 8.63 -0.02
CA ILE A 142 -1.25 8.18 0.30
C ILE A 142 -1.18 7.89 1.78
N THR A 143 -0.75 6.67 2.12
CA THR A 143 -0.63 6.23 3.51
C THR A 143 0.43 5.13 3.64
N ALA A 144 0.62 4.62 4.84
CA ALA A 144 1.36 3.38 5.11
C ALA A 144 0.48 2.41 5.90
N ASP A 145 0.74 1.13 5.77
CA ASP A 145 0.05 0.06 6.52
C ASP A 145 0.61 -0.10 7.95
N HIS A 146 1.85 0.32 8.19
CA HIS A 146 2.51 0.37 9.50
C HIS A 146 3.73 1.30 9.45
N GLY A 147 4.31 1.60 10.60
CA GLY A 147 5.59 2.27 10.71
C GLY A 147 6.76 1.26 10.69
N ASN A 148 7.92 1.70 10.22
CA ASN A 148 9.20 0.98 10.22
C ASN A 148 10.36 1.99 10.15
N ALA A 149 10.60 2.61 9.00
CA ALA A 149 11.68 3.57 8.78
C ALA A 149 11.56 4.87 9.60
N ASP A 150 10.43 5.10 10.26
CA ASP A 150 10.21 6.19 11.20
C ASP A 150 10.96 6.02 12.53
N HIS A 151 11.39 4.78 12.85
CA HIS A 151 12.14 4.46 14.06
C HIS A 151 13.16 3.35 13.78
N MET A 152 14.40 3.74 13.46
CA MET A 152 15.43 2.79 13.01
C MET A 152 16.49 2.45 14.07
N PHE A 153 16.48 3.08 15.23
CA PHE A 153 17.41 2.78 16.32
C PHE A 153 16.86 3.20 17.68
N ASP A 154 17.23 2.43 18.68
CA ASP A 154 17.04 2.77 20.09
C ASP A 154 18.31 3.41 20.65
N VAL A 155 18.14 4.31 21.61
CA VAL A 155 19.25 4.93 22.35
C VAL A 155 19.26 4.36 23.76
N ALA A 156 20.31 3.62 24.11
CA ALA A 156 20.50 3.10 25.45
C ALA A 156 20.87 4.21 26.45
N SER A 157 20.80 3.91 27.75
CA SER A 157 21.08 4.89 28.82
C SER A 157 22.53 5.42 28.82
N ASP A 158 23.45 4.70 28.20
CA ASP A 158 24.84 5.11 27.99
C ASP A 158 25.06 5.95 26.72
N GLY A 159 23.99 6.23 25.96
CA GLY A 159 24.03 6.98 24.72
C GLY A 159 24.37 6.12 23.48
N SER A 160 24.61 4.82 23.64
CA SER A 160 24.84 3.93 22.51
C SER A 160 23.56 3.75 21.68
N LYS A 161 23.72 3.63 20.34
CA LYS A 161 22.61 3.37 19.41
C LYS A 161 22.60 1.92 19.00
N HIS A 162 21.43 1.29 19.10
CA HIS A 162 21.20 -0.08 18.69
C HIS A 162 20.16 -0.08 17.55
N PRO A 163 20.40 -0.77 16.42
CA PRO A 163 19.44 -0.87 15.35
C PRO A 163 18.10 -1.40 15.84
N PHE A 164 17.02 -0.71 15.50
CA PHE A 164 15.66 -1.19 15.64
C PHE A 164 15.15 -1.55 14.23
N THR A 165 14.82 -2.81 14.01
CA THR A 165 14.52 -3.37 12.70
C THR A 165 13.14 -4.01 12.64
N ALA A 166 12.26 -3.65 13.55
CA ALA A 166 10.89 -4.15 13.64
C ALA A 166 9.89 -3.08 13.19
N HIS A 167 8.65 -3.50 12.94
CA HIS A 167 7.56 -2.56 12.72
C HIS A 167 7.24 -1.77 13.99
N THR A 168 6.78 -0.55 13.84
CA THR A 168 6.31 0.30 14.93
C THR A 168 4.78 0.37 14.93
N THR A 169 4.23 0.77 16.09
CA THR A 169 2.81 1.11 16.23
C THR A 169 2.58 2.62 16.16
N ASN A 170 3.55 3.36 15.66
CA ASN A 170 3.44 4.80 15.47
C ASN A 170 2.34 5.14 14.47
N ARG A 171 1.82 6.35 14.58
CA ARG A 171 0.84 6.85 13.60
C ARG A 171 1.51 6.98 12.24
N VAL A 172 0.80 6.55 11.20
CA VAL A 172 1.22 6.69 9.81
C VAL A 172 0.56 7.92 9.18
N PRO A 173 1.18 8.55 8.16
CA PRO A 173 0.56 9.66 7.46
C PRO A 173 -0.68 9.20 6.68
N PHE A 174 -1.67 10.08 6.54
CA PHE A 174 -2.78 9.92 5.63
C PHE A 174 -2.98 11.23 4.85
N ILE A 175 -2.73 11.18 3.56
CA ILE A 175 -2.72 12.36 2.68
C ILE A 175 -3.73 12.12 1.57
N ILE A 176 -4.63 13.10 1.35
CA ILE A 176 -5.55 13.11 0.22
C ILE A 176 -5.06 14.19 -0.74
N VAL A 177 -4.84 13.80 -2.00
CA VAL A 177 -4.49 14.71 -3.09
C VAL A 177 -5.66 14.73 -4.07
N ASP A 178 -6.41 15.81 -4.06
CA ASP A 178 -7.57 16.04 -4.92
C ASP A 178 -7.77 17.54 -5.14
N GLU A 179 -7.73 17.98 -6.39
CA GLU A 179 -7.95 19.41 -6.71
C GLU A 179 -9.41 19.85 -6.62
N LYS A 180 -10.35 18.90 -6.67
CA LYS A 180 -11.79 19.16 -6.75
C LYS A 180 -12.51 18.95 -5.41
N ALA A 181 -11.94 18.15 -4.52
CA ALA A 181 -12.57 17.85 -3.25
C ALA A 181 -12.56 19.08 -2.32
N GLN A 182 -13.75 19.57 -2.00
CA GLN A 182 -13.93 20.58 -0.96
C GLN A 182 -13.95 19.90 0.40
N LEU A 183 -12.76 19.52 0.89
CA LEU A 183 -12.63 18.93 2.21
C LEU A 183 -12.82 20.00 3.28
N THR A 184 -13.75 19.78 4.21
CA THR A 184 -14.00 20.67 5.35
C THR A 184 -13.06 20.42 6.52
N GLY A 185 -12.33 19.29 6.48
CA GLY A 185 -11.32 18.85 7.45
C GLY A 185 -10.96 17.38 7.27
N ILE A 186 -9.87 16.98 7.88
CA ILE A 186 -9.46 15.58 8.00
C ILE A 186 -9.27 15.31 9.48
N GLU A 187 -9.86 14.24 9.98
CA GLU A 187 -9.69 13.79 11.36
C GLU A 187 -8.78 12.56 11.39
N ASP A 188 -8.09 12.37 12.51
CA ASP A 188 -7.35 11.13 12.77
C ASP A 188 -8.30 9.94 12.77
N GLY A 189 -7.91 8.87 12.08
CA GLY A 189 -8.70 7.66 11.93
C GLY A 189 -7.88 6.39 12.16
N ARG A 190 -8.40 5.30 11.65
CA ARG A 190 -7.79 3.97 11.66
C ARG A 190 -7.52 3.51 10.23
N LEU A 191 -6.65 2.52 10.05
CA LEU A 191 -6.42 1.91 8.74
C LEU A 191 -7.72 1.35 8.11
N SER A 192 -8.67 0.91 8.94
CA SER A 192 -10.00 0.46 8.49
C SER A 192 -10.85 1.57 7.85
N ASP A 193 -10.52 2.84 8.06
CA ASP A 193 -11.29 3.96 7.53
C ASP A 193 -10.83 4.37 6.12
N ILE A 194 -9.70 3.81 5.64
CA ILE A 194 -9.13 4.15 4.33
C ILE A 194 -10.05 3.70 3.19
N ALA A 195 -10.48 2.44 3.19
CA ALA A 195 -11.36 1.91 2.13
C ALA A 195 -12.72 2.63 2.09
N PRO A 196 -13.43 2.85 3.21
CA PRO A 196 -14.65 3.67 3.23
C PRO A 196 -14.42 5.09 2.71
N THR A 197 -13.29 5.73 3.06
CA THR A 197 -12.94 7.07 2.58
C THR A 197 -12.75 7.08 1.07
N MET A 198 -12.01 6.12 0.53
CA MET A 198 -11.80 5.96 -0.92
C MET A 198 -13.13 5.81 -1.65
N LEU A 199 -14.01 4.94 -1.17
CA LEU A 199 -15.32 4.70 -1.75
C LEU A 199 -16.21 5.94 -1.69
N THR A 200 -16.16 6.70 -0.59
CA THR A 200 -16.90 7.96 -0.46
C THR A 200 -16.42 9.00 -1.47
N LEU A 201 -15.12 9.16 -1.63
CA LEU A 201 -14.54 10.10 -2.61
C LEU A 201 -14.87 9.72 -4.05
N SER A 202 -15.02 8.43 -4.34
CA SER A 202 -15.41 7.93 -5.66
C SER A 202 -16.92 7.99 -5.93
N LEU A 203 -17.72 8.53 -5.00
CA LEU A 203 -19.19 8.57 -5.05
C LEU A 203 -19.86 7.18 -5.11
N ILE A 204 -19.16 6.13 -4.71
CA ILE A 204 -19.74 4.81 -4.50
C ILE A 204 -20.45 4.85 -3.15
N HIS A 205 -21.78 4.92 -3.17
CA HIS A 205 -22.60 4.87 -1.96
C HIS A 205 -22.62 3.43 -1.43
N ILE A 206 -21.88 3.19 -0.36
CA ILE A 206 -22.03 1.98 0.43
C ILE A 206 -23.31 2.15 1.26
N SER A 207 -24.28 1.25 1.10
CA SER A 207 -25.33 1.08 2.11
C SER A 207 -24.63 0.81 3.45
N GLU A 208 -25.01 1.59 4.50
CA GLU A 208 -24.36 1.59 5.81
C GLU A 208 -23.91 0.21 6.28
N PRO A 209 -22.68 0.08 6.85
CA PRO A 209 -22.28 -1.17 7.47
C PRO A 209 -23.28 -1.50 8.58
N THR A 210 -23.96 -2.60 8.44
CA THR A 210 -24.72 -3.20 9.54
C THR A 210 -23.76 -3.36 10.71
N ARG A 211 -24.02 -2.61 11.78
CA ARG A 211 -23.30 -2.65 13.05
C ARG A 211 -23.35 -4.05 13.67
#